data_19b4fb84fee3714b84ec5b03e761d459
#
_entry.id   19b4fb84fee3714b84ec5b03e761d459
#
_cell.length_a   1.000
_cell.length_b   1.000
_cell.length_c   1.000
_cell.angle_alpha   90.00
_cell.angle_beta   90.00
_cell.angle_gamma   90.00
#
_symmetry.space_group_name_H-M   'P 1'
#
loop_
_entity.id
_entity.type
_entity.pdbx_description
1 polymer ?
#
loop_
_entity_poly.entity_id
_entity_poly.type
_entity_poly.pdbx_seq_one_letter_code
_entity_poly.pdbx_strand_id
1 'polypeptide(L)'
;MIRRRLLLTAALLCCLTTPPLHADERPHTAQPNVHVLAPMHMFGLDRERVVRVYLPPSYESTSKRYPVLYMHDGQNLFDDATSFIGEWGVDEMMNELARTQQLEVIVVGIDHGDEKRMTELNPWDNDKVGKGEGRDYLRFVVGIVKPYVDAHYRTLPDRAHTAMLGSSLGGLISHFAMYEYGDVFSRIGIFSPAYWIAPEVREFTRAHALAPGARVWFYAGSMEDSEMVANMDAIVEIMRAQRASAPALRVEVTPGAVHNEQAWRAEFPHAVEWLFEDAR
;
A
#
# COMPACT_ATOMS: atom_id res chain seq x y z
N MET A 1 -39.14 78.01 28.12
CA MET A 1 -38.18 76.96 28.56
C MET A 1 -38.77 75.62 28.20
N ILE A 2 -38.26 75.01 27.11
CA ILE A 2 -38.77 73.74 26.59
C ILE A 2 -37.65 72.75 26.79
N ARG A 3 -37.84 71.74 27.65
CA ARG A 3 -36.91 70.64 27.91
C ARG A 3 -37.13 69.58 26.85
N ARG A 4 -36.15 69.38 25.95
CA ARG A 4 -36.03 68.22 25.06
C ARG A 4 -35.52 66.98 25.84
N ARG A 5 -36.31 65.91 25.83
CA ARG A 5 -35.91 64.58 26.31
C ARG A 5 -35.26 63.86 25.17
N LEU A 6 -34.00 63.48 25.31
CA LEU A 6 -33.29 62.52 24.45
C LEU A 6 -33.77 61.10 24.81
N LEU A 7 -34.30 60.39 23.84
CA LEU A 7 -34.52 58.95 23.92
C LEU A 7 -33.26 58.25 23.37
N LEU A 8 -32.52 57.52 24.22
CA LEU A 8 -31.46 56.58 23.80
C LEU A 8 -32.14 55.27 23.42
N THR A 9 -32.11 54.93 22.14
CA THR A 9 -32.41 53.56 21.66
C THR A 9 -31.16 52.72 21.74
N ALA A 10 -31.13 51.73 22.64
CA ALA A 10 -30.11 50.71 22.71
C ALA A 10 -30.38 49.67 21.62
N ALA A 11 -29.52 49.60 20.61
CA ALA A 11 -29.51 48.52 19.63
C ALA A 11 -28.85 47.27 20.23
N LEU A 12 -29.66 46.25 20.45
CA LEU A 12 -29.19 44.93 20.87
C LEU A 12 -28.56 44.21 19.69
N LEU A 13 -27.21 44.12 19.64
CA LEU A 13 -26.46 43.38 18.63
C LEU A 13 -26.53 41.90 18.97
N CYS A 14 -27.42 41.15 18.32
CA CYS A 14 -27.53 39.71 18.44
C CYS A 14 -26.35 39.08 17.68
N CYS A 15 -25.26 38.70 18.38
CA CYS A 15 -24.19 37.86 17.81
C CYS A 15 -24.74 36.47 17.52
N LEU A 16 -25.14 36.24 16.29
CA LEU A 16 -25.37 34.88 15.79
C LEU A 16 -24.03 34.17 15.71
N THR A 17 -23.68 33.38 16.71
CA THR A 17 -22.61 32.41 16.64
C THR A 17 -23.05 31.28 15.72
N THR A 18 -22.58 31.30 14.47
CA THR A 18 -22.66 30.12 13.61
C THR A 18 -21.84 29.02 14.25
N PRO A 19 -22.41 27.82 14.46
CA PRO A 19 -21.60 26.69 14.89
C PRO A 19 -20.51 26.43 13.84
N PRO A 20 -19.30 25.97 14.25
CA PRO A 20 -18.29 25.58 13.29
C PRO A 20 -18.88 24.50 12.37
N LEU A 21 -18.73 24.66 11.06
CA LEU A 21 -18.96 23.56 10.13
C LEU A 21 -18.02 22.43 10.58
N HIS A 22 -18.58 21.38 11.15
CA HIS A 22 -17.89 20.12 11.23
C HIS A 22 -17.64 19.70 9.77
N ALA A 23 -16.38 19.56 9.38
CA ALA A 23 -16.08 18.81 8.19
C ALA A 23 -16.74 17.44 8.40
N ASP A 24 -17.59 17.00 7.47
CA ASP A 24 -18.20 15.69 7.51
C ASP A 24 -17.06 14.67 7.56
N GLU A 25 -16.85 14.06 8.73
CA GLU A 25 -15.93 12.96 8.88
C GLU A 25 -16.45 11.83 7.99
N ARG A 26 -15.61 11.34 7.08
CA ARG A 26 -15.99 10.20 6.24
C ARG A 26 -16.34 9.01 7.14
N PRO A 27 -17.36 8.21 6.80
CA PRO A 27 -17.75 7.05 7.59
C PRO A 27 -16.64 6.00 7.60
N HIS A 28 -16.51 5.28 8.70
CA HIS A 28 -15.68 4.08 8.75
C HIS A 28 -16.32 2.96 7.90
N THR A 29 -15.54 2.39 7.02
CA THR A 29 -15.96 1.31 6.11
C THR A 29 -15.26 -0.02 6.38
N ALA A 30 -14.17 -0.01 7.16
CA ALA A 30 -13.41 -1.20 7.50
C ALA A 30 -14.28 -2.34 8.04
N GLN A 31 -14.10 -3.55 7.51
CA GLN A 31 -14.80 -4.74 7.94
C GLN A 31 -14.36 -5.18 9.35
N PRO A 32 -15.21 -5.90 10.12
CA PRO A 32 -14.90 -6.30 11.50
C PRO A 32 -13.66 -7.18 11.66
N ASN A 33 -13.17 -7.80 10.58
CA ASN A 33 -11.98 -8.63 10.56
C ASN A 33 -10.69 -7.87 10.19
N VAL A 34 -10.74 -6.54 10.22
CA VAL A 34 -9.57 -5.67 10.15
C VAL A 34 -9.19 -5.21 11.55
N HIS A 35 -7.94 -5.41 11.94
CA HIS A 35 -7.39 -5.05 13.25
C HIS A 35 -6.30 -4.00 13.11
N VAL A 36 -6.44 -2.87 13.80
CA VAL A 36 -5.39 -1.83 13.87
C VAL A 36 -4.53 -2.12 15.09
N LEU A 37 -3.23 -2.35 14.85
CA LEU A 37 -2.28 -2.66 15.92
C LEU A 37 -1.75 -1.39 16.59
N ALA A 38 -1.23 -1.53 17.79
CA ALA A 38 -0.47 -0.45 18.43
C ALA A 38 0.73 -0.08 17.55
N PRO A 39 1.11 1.21 17.48
CA PRO A 39 2.25 1.64 16.68
C PRO A 39 3.53 0.86 17.03
N MET A 40 4.30 0.50 16.01
CA MET A 40 5.57 -0.22 16.14
C MET A 40 6.74 0.71 15.87
N HIS A 41 7.78 0.61 16.68
CA HIS A 41 8.96 1.47 16.56
C HIS A 41 9.88 1.05 15.39
N MET A 42 10.23 2.04 14.55
CA MET A 42 11.13 1.90 13.40
C MET A 42 12.55 2.31 13.83
N PHE A 43 13.31 1.40 14.44
CA PHE A 43 14.60 1.71 15.06
C PHE A 43 15.60 2.48 14.18
N GLY A 44 15.63 2.19 12.88
CA GLY A 44 16.56 2.87 11.95
C GLY A 44 16.17 4.32 11.61
N LEU A 45 14.91 4.70 11.86
CA LEU A 45 14.36 6.00 11.50
C LEU A 45 13.87 6.80 12.72
N ASP A 46 13.90 6.20 13.91
CA ASP A 46 13.39 6.77 15.17
C ASP A 46 11.96 7.32 15.03
N ARG A 47 11.09 6.50 14.45
CA ARG A 47 9.66 6.79 14.16
C ARG A 47 8.81 5.62 14.60
N GLU A 48 7.52 5.87 14.73
CA GLU A 48 6.52 4.83 14.95
C GLU A 48 5.66 4.64 13.71
N ARG A 49 5.13 3.42 13.54
CA ARG A 49 4.30 3.08 12.40
C ARG A 49 3.13 2.21 12.81
N VAL A 50 1.92 2.64 12.42
CA VAL A 50 0.70 1.85 12.56
C VAL A 50 0.73 0.73 11.52
N VAL A 51 0.29 -0.44 11.95
CA VAL A 51 0.11 -1.63 11.10
C VAL A 51 -1.32 -2.11 11.25
N ARG A 52 -1.95 -2.46 10.13
CA ARG A 52 -3.31 -2.98 10.04
C ARG A 52 -3.27 -4.41 9.55
N VAL A 53 -4.08 -5.28 10.13
CA VAL A 53 -4.10 -6.70 9.77
C VAL A 53 -5.53 -7.11 9.45
N TYR A 54 -5.76 -7.50 8.21
CA TYR A 54 -6.97 -8.19 7.78
C TYR A 54 -6.81 -9.70 7.98
N LEU A 55 -7.80 -10.33 8.58
CA LEU A 55 -7.86 -11.78 8.77
C LEU A 55 -8.95 -12.40 7.88
N PRO A 56 -8.66 -13.54 7.20
CA PRO A 56 -9.66 -14.21 6.36
C PRO A 56 -10.89 -14.64 7.15
N PRO A 57 -12.08 -14.76 6.50
CA PRO A 57 -13.33 -15.12 7.18
C PRO A 57 -13.29 -16.44 7.96
N SER A 58 -12.48 -17.43 7.50
CA SER A 58 -12.35 -18.71 8.21
C SER A 58 -11.36 -18.65 9.39
N TYR A 59 -10.70 -17.51 9.62
CA TYR A 59 -9.62 -17.42 10.63
C TYR A 59 -10.12 -17.86 12.01
N GLU A 60 -11.22 -17.34 12.52
CA GLU A 60 -11.70 -17.65 13.87
C GLU A 60 -12.32 -19.07 13.98
N SER A 61 -12.74 -19.67 12.85
CA SER A 61 -13.45 -20.95 12.83
C SER A 61 -12.57 -22.17 12.52
N THR A 62 -11.30 -21.96 12.14
CA THR A 62 -10.36 -23.02 11.76
C THR A 62 -9.01 -22.85 12.44
N SER A 63 -8.18 -23.90 12.40
CA SER A 63 -6.78 -23.88 12.88
C SER A 63 -5.75 -23.80 11.75
N LYS A 64 -6.18 -23.58 10.50
CA LYS A 64 -5.27 -23.53 9.36
C LYS A 64 -4.34 -22.32 9.41
N ARG A 65 -3.23 -22.41 8.68
CA ARG A 65 -2.29 -21.32 8.47
C ARG A 65 -2.50 -20.71 7.10
N TYR A 66 -2.18 -19.44 6.95
CA TYR A 66 -2.50 -18.65 5.79
C TYR A 66 -1.24 -18.02 5.17
N PRO A 67 -1.15 -17.88 3.84
CA PRO A 67 -0.17 -17.01 3.22
C PRO A 67 -0.39 -15.55 3.63
N VAL A 68 0.63 -14.73 3.45
CA VAL A 68 0.61 -13.32 3.90
C VAL A 68 0.96 -12.38 2.75
N LEU A 69 0.15 -11.35 2.57
CA LEU A 69 0.40 -10.23 1.67
C LEU A 69 0.70 -8.97 2.49
N TYR A 70 1.92 -8.43 2.36
CA TYR A 70 2.30 -7.14 2.92
C TYR A 70 1.99 -6.04 1.91
N MET A 71 1.32 -4.98 2.34
CA MET A 71 0.96 -3.84 1.50
C MET A 71 1.39 -2.52 2.13
N HIS A 72 1.79 -1.58 1.29
CA HIS A 72 2.15 -0.22 1.69
C HIS A 72 0.91 0.67 1.75
N ASP A 73 1.06 1.86 2.36
CA ASP A 73 -0.01 2.85 2.47
C ASP A 73 -1.27 2.29 3.19
N GLY A 74 -1.05 1.60 4.32
CA GLY A 74 -2.05 0.83 5.05
C GLY A 74 -3.34 1.57 5.37
N GLN A 75 -3.26 2.89 5.63
CA GLN A 75 -4.43 3.73 5.91
C GLN A 75 -5.37 3.90 4.70
N ASN A 76 -4.89 3.59 3.47
CA ASN A 76 -5.70 3.67 2.24
C ASN A 76 -6.33 2.32 1.84
N LEU A 77 -6.10 1.24 2.59
CA LEU A 77 -6.45 -0.10 2.14
C LEU A 77 -7.84 -0.56 2.55
N PHE A 78 -8.27 -0.21 3.76
CA PHE A 78 -9.39 -0.88 4.43
C PHE A 78 -10.48 0.06 4.95
N ASP A 79 -10.27 1.38 4.95
CA ASP A 79 -11.17 2.31 5.64
C ASP A 79 -11.18 3.67 4.94
N ASP A 80 -12.34 4.05 4.43
CA ASP A 80 -12.49 5.34 3.75
C ASP A 80 -12.23 6.53 4.69
N ALA A 81 -12.56 6.39 5.98
CA ALA A 81 -12.31 7.43 6.98
C ALA A 81 -10.83 7.76 7.18
N THR A 82 -9.92 6.81 6.93
CA THR A 82 -8.47 7.01 7.07
C THR A 82 -7.75 7.21 5.74
N SER A 83 -8.43 6.95 4.61
CA SER A 83 -7.84 7.04 3.28
C SER A 83 -7.64 8.49 2.82
N PHE A 84 -6.69 8.71 1.91
CA PHE A 84 -6.42 10.05 1.37
C PHE A 84 -7.50 10.51 0.39
N ILE A 85 -7.81 9.73 -0.65
CA ILE A 85 -8.76 10.10 -1.71
C ILE A 85 -9.95 9.13 -1.77
N GLY A 86 -9.85 8.00 -1.12
CA GLY A 86 -10.75 6.85 -1.13
C GLY A 86 -9.95 5.59 -0.85
N GLU A 87 -10.61 4.57 -0.35
CA GLU A 87 -9.95 3.33 -0.01
C GLU A 87 -9.82 2.36 -1.20
N TRP A 88 -8.91 1.42 -1.09
CA TRP A 88 -8.84 0.31 -2.03
C TRP A 88 -9.95 -0.74 -1.81
N GLY A 89 -10.51 -0.84 -0.60
CA GLY A 89 -11.49 -1.85 -0.22
C GLY A 89 -10.92 -3.27 -0.26
N VAL A 90 -9.71 -3.43 0.25
CA VAL A 90 -8.96 -4.69 0.23
C VAL A 90 -9.69 -5.77 1.02
N ASP A 91 -10.26 -5.43 2.15
CA ASP A 91 -10.99 -6.34 3.03
C ASP A 91 -12.29 -6.87 2.39
N GLU A 92 -13.07 -6.02 1.71
CA GLU A 92 -14.24 -6.48 0.96
C GLU A 92 -13.83 -7.43 -0.16
N MET A 93 -12.80 -7.07 -0.93
CA MET A 93 -12.35 -7.91 -2.04
C MET A 93 -11.75 -9.22 -1.56
N MET A 94 -10.99 -9.23 -0.47
CA MET A 94 -10.46 -10.46 0.12
C MET A 94 -11.58 -11.34 0.71
N ASN A 95 -12.60 -10.74 1.33
CA ASN A 95 -13.79 -11.47 1.76
C ASN A 95 -14.53 -12.13 0.56
N GLU A 96 -14.62 -11.41 -0.57
CA GLU A 96 -15.24 -11.95 -1.78
C GLU A 96 -14.39 -13.05 -2.42
N LEU A 97 -13.06 -12.91 -2.50
CA LEU A 97 -12.14 -13.93 -2.99
C LEU A 97 -12.18 -15.19 -2.12
N ALA A 98 -12.28 -15.04 -0.81
CA ALA A 98 -12.44 -16.17 0.11
C ALA A 98 -13.75 -16.94 -0.18
N ARG A 99 -14.85 -16.22 -0.43
CA ARG A 99 -16.17 -16.78 -0.68
C ARG A 99 -16.27 -17.45 -2.07
N THR A 100 -15.72 -16.84 -3.12
CA THR A 100 -15.91 -17.27 -4.52
C THR A 100 -14.81 -18.16 -5.04
N GLN A 101 -13.57 -17.95 -4.57
CA GLN A 101 -12.37 -18.61 -5.07
C GLN A 101 -11.70 -19.51 -4.01
N GLN A 102 -12.20 -19.51 -2.78
CA GLN A 102 -11.55 -20.17 -1.64
C GLN A 102 -10.12 -19.67 -1.40
N LEU A 103 -9.82 -18.46 -1.85
CA LEU A 103 -8.52 -17.81 -1.67
C LEU A 103 -8.53 -16.98 -0.39
N GLU A 104 -7.78 -17.43 0.59
CA GLU A 104 -7.70 -16.84 1.92
C GLU A 104 -6.26 -16.47 2.25
N VAL A 105 -6.00 -15.18 2.36
CA VAL A 105 -4.67 -14.59 2.61
C VAL A 105 -4.81 -13.59 3.76
N ILE A 106 -3.91 -13.60 4.72
CA ILE A 106 -3.77 -12.51 5.70
C ILE A 106 -3.18 -11.30 4.96
N VAL A 107 -3.78 -10.12 5.10
CA VAL A 107 -3.21 -8.89 4.54
C VAL A 107 -2.70 -8.00 5.67
N VAL A 108 -1.46 -7.53 5.53
CA VAL A 108 -0.77 -6.66 6.49
C VAL A 108 -0.50 -5.32 5.81
N GLY A 109 -1.32 -4.32 6.13
CA GLY A 109 -1.15 -2.94 5.67
C GLY A 109 -0.23 -2.16 6.59
N ILE A 110 0.81 -1.55 6.04
CA ILE A 110 1.75 -0.69 6.77
C ILE A 110 1.44 0.75 6.40
N ASP A 111 0.98 1.56 7.37
CA ASP A 111 0.65 2.96 7.12
C ASP A 111 1.89 3.72 6.62
N HIS A 112 1.72 4.72 5.77
CA HIS A 112 2.83 5.59 5.37
C HIS A 112 3.10 6.67 6.43
N GLY A 113 4.26 7.32 6.32
CA GLY A 113 4.72 8.35 7.24
C GLY A 113 4.36 9.76 6.81
N ASP A 114 3.19 9.97 6.21
CA ASP A 114 2.73 11.27 5.73
C ASP A 114 3.80 12.00 4.90
N GLU A 115 4.36 13.09 5.39
CA GLU A 115 5.43 13.85 4.72
C GLU A 115 6.69 13.02 4.47
N LYS A 116 6.90 11.93 5.22
CA LYS A 116 8.05 11.04 5.07
C LYS A 116 7.83 9.94 4.03
N ARG A 117 6.62 9.78 3.52
CA ARG A 117 6.30 8.75 2.52
C ARG A 117 7.25 8.76 1.33
N MET A 118 7.60 9.97 0.84
CA MET A 118 8.47 10.13 -0.33
C MET A 118 9.90 9.61 -0.09
N THR A 119 10.44 9.72 1.10
CA THR A 119 11.78 9.22 1.46
C THR A 119 11.74 7.77 1.94
N GLU A 120 10.73 7.40 2.74
CA GLU A 120 10.58 6.05 3.29
C GLU A 120 10.29 4.98 2.22
N LEU A 121 9.59 5.33 1.14
CA LEU A 121 9.30 4.40 0.06
C LEU A 121 10.24 4.54 -1.15
N ASN A 122 11.33 5.29 -0.99
CA ASN A 122 12.38 5.41 -2.01
C ASN A 122 13.73 4.91 -1.44
N PRO A 123 14.36 3.88 -2.05
CA PRO A 123 15.64 3.36 -1.58
C PRO A 123 16.87 4.17 -2.07
N TRP A 124 16.67 5.17 -2.93
CA TRP A 124 17.73 6.03 -3.49
C TRP A 124 17.58 7.48 -3.08
N ASP A 125 18.69 8.18 -2.98
CA ASP A 125 18.71 9.62 -2.75
C ASP A 125 18.13 10.36 -3.97
N ASN A 126 17.44 11.45 -3.72
CA ASN A 126 16.88 12.29 -4.78
C ASN A 126 17.01 13.77 -4.39
N ASP A 127 17.57 14.59 -5.30
CA ASP A 127 17.85 16.01 -5.05
C ASP A 127 16.62 16.84 -4.69
N LYS A 128 15.43 16.43 -5.12
CA LYS A 128 14.17 17.15 -4.87
C LYS A 128 13.45 16.69 -3.60
N VAL A 129 13.67 15.44 -3.20
CA VAL A 129 12.91 14.79 -2.12
C VAL A 129 13.76 14.60 -0.87
N GLY A 130 15.06 14.40 -1.05
CA GLY A 130 15.99 14.16 0.03
C GLY A 130 16.59 12.76 0.02
N LYS A 131 17.18 12.38 1.15
CA LYS A 131 17.84 11.09 1.33
C LYS A 131 16.80 9.94 1.30
N GLY A 132 17.11 8.91 0.51
CA GLY A 132 16.30 7.69 0.47
C GLY A 132 16.39 6.88 1.78
N GLU A 133 15.25 6.57 2.36
CA GLU A 133 15.12 5.82 3.62
C GLU A 133 14.51 4.43 3.39
N GLY A 134 14.28 4.04 2.13
CA GLY A 134 13.59 2.79 1.77
C GLY A 134 14.26 1.52 2.29
N ARG A 135 15.59 1.53 2.43
CA ARG A 135 16.32 0.40 3.04
C ARG A 135 16.02 0.26 4.53
N ASP A 136 15.93 1.38 5.26
CA ASP A 136 15.57 1.39 6.68
C ASP A 136 14.11 1.00 6.87
N TYR A 137 13.22 1.49 6.01
CA TYR A 137 11.82 1.08 5.97
C TYR A 137 11.66 -0.43 5.74
N LEU A 138 12.34 -1.02 4.76
CA LEU A 138 12.27 -2.47 4.54
C LEU A 138 12.89 -3.28 5.67
N ARG A 139 13.97 -2.78 6.31
CA ARG A 139 14.49 -3.42 7.53
C ARG A 139 13.46 -3.45 8.66
N PHE A 140 12.65 -2.42 8.79
CA PHE A 140 11.53 -2.41 9.73
C PHE A 140 10.47 -3.45 9.32
N VAL A 141 10.06 -3.50 8.04
CA VAL A 141 9.05 -4.46 7.57
C VAL A 141 9.51 -5.89 7.81
N VAL A 142 10.74 -6.23 7.41
CA VAL A 142 11.27 -7.60 7.48
C VAL A 142 11.76 -7.97 8.88
N GLY A 143 12.33 -7.02 9.62
CA GLY A 143 12.95 -7.27 10.92
C GLY A 143 12.04 -7.08 12.12
N ILE A 144 10.92 -6.35 11.98
CA ILE A 144 9.99 -6.04 13.09
C ILE A 144 8.57 -6.49 12.74
N VAL A 145 7.99 -5.98 11.65
CA VAL A 145 6.58 -6.26 11.32
C VAL A 145 6.36 -7.73 11.02
N LYS A 146 7.16 -8.31 10.10
CA LYS A 146 7.00 -9.71 9.72
C LYS A 146 7.19 -10.68 10.90
N PRO A 147 8.25 -10.59 11.71
CA PRO A 147 8.40 -11.45 12.89
C PRO A 147 7.27 -11.31 13.89
N TYR A 148 6.76 -10.09 14.10
CA TYR A 148 5.60 -9.87 14.95
C TYR A 148 4.35 -10.59 14.40
N VAL A 149 4.05 -10.42 13.12
CA VAL A 149 2.91 -11.05 12.45
C VAL A 149 3.02 -12.58 12.51
N ASP A 150 4.20 -13.14 12.21
CA ASP A 150 4.41 -14.59 12.25
C ASP A 150 4.29 -15.19 13.66
N ALA A 151 4.62 -14.41 14.69
CA ALA A 151 4.50 -14.83 16.09
C ALA A 151 3.07 -14.77 16.64
N HIS A 152 2.25 -13.83 16.14
CA HIS A 152 0.93 -13.56 16.71
C HIS A 152 -0.23 -14.09 15.86
N TYR A 153 0.03 -14.41 14.59
CA TYR A 153 -1.00 -14.90 13.66
C TYR A 153 -0.61 -16.26 13.05
N ARG A 154 -1.59 -17.00 12.58
CA ARG A 154 -1.40 -18.30 11.94
C ARG A 154 -0.95 -18.12 10.49
N THR A 155 0.30 -17.74 10.30
CA THR A 155 0.91 -17.54 8.99
C THR A 155 1.60 -18.80 8.47
N LEU A 156 1.77 -18.86 7.14
CA LEU A 156 2.75 -19.66 6.45
C LEU A 156 3.99 -18.75 6.21
N PRO A 157 5.02 -18.79 7.06
CA PRO A 157 6.04 -17.73 7.12
C PRO A 157 7.12 -17.86 6.05
N ASP A 158 7.11 -18.94 5.27
CA ASP A 158 8.13 -19.18 4.26
C ASP A 158 7.94 -18.27 3.03
N ARG A 159 9.01 -18.17 2.24
CA ARG A 159 9.11 -17.33 1.06
C ARG A 159 7.99 -17.60 0.03
N ALA A 160 7.63 -18.88 -0.15
CA ALA A 160 6.63 -19.25 -1.16
C ALA A 160 5.21 -18.74 -0.82
N HIS A 161 4.97 -18.42 0.44
CA HIS A 161 3.66 -17.94 0.94
C HIS A 161 3.71 -16.47 1.39
N THR A 162 4.79 -15.74 1.09
CA THR A 162 4.97 -14.34 1.48
C THR A 162 5.03 -13.45 0.25
N ALA A 163 4.11 -12.49 0.19
CA ALA A 163 3.98 -11.54 -0.91
C ALA A 163 4.13 -10.09 -0.43
N MET A 164 4.46 -9.19 -1.36
CA MET A 164 4.44 -7.74 -1.15
C MET A 164 3.76 -7.06 -2.34
N LEU A 165 2.94 -6.04 -2.08
CA LEU A 165 2.26 -5.28 -3.12
C LEU A 165 2.15 -3.80 -2.73
N GLY A 166 2.25 -2.92 -3.70
CA GLY A 166 1.96 -1.50 -3.53
C GLY A 166 1.83 -0.75 -4.83
N SER A 167 1.31 0.47 -4.73
CA SER A 167 1.15 1.37 -5.88
C SER A 167 2.06 2.59 -5.78
N SER A 168 2.36 3.18 -6.91
CA SER A 168 3.16 4.42 -6.98
C SER A 168 4.54 4.22 -6.32
N LEU A 169 4.85 4.97 -5.27
CA LEU A 169 6.05 4.74 -4.43
C LEU A 169 6.01 3.36 -3.75
N GLY A 170 4.83 2.87 -3.35
CA GLY A 170 4.66 1.50 -2.87
C GLY A 170 5.04 0.46 -3.91
N GLY A 171 4.77 0.71 -5.19
CA GLY A 171 5.23 -0.12 -6.31
C GLY A 171 6.75 -0.07 -6.48
N LEU A 172 7.37 1.11 -6.35
CA LEU A 172 8.83 1.29 -6.39
C LEU A 172 9.52 0.51 -5.27
N ILE A 173 9.06 0.64 -4.02
CA ILE A 173 9.69 -0.06 -2.89
C ILE A 173 9.42 -1.57 -2.92
N SER A 174 8.27 -2.03 -3.44
CA SER A 174 7.99 -3.45 -3.69
C SER A 174 8.93 -4.04 -4.74
N HIS A 175 9.21 -3.28 -5.82
CA HIS A 175 10.21 -3.65 -6.82
C HIS A 175 11.60 -3.83 -6.17
N PHE A 176 12.03 -2.88 -5.36
CA PHE A 176 13.32 -2.96 -4.68
C PHE A 176 13.38 -4.14 -3.70
N ALA A 177 12.29 -4.38 -2.95
CA ALA A 177 12.21 -5.45 -1.96
C ALA A 177 12.38 -6.84 -2.55
N MET A 178 11.91 -7.09 -3.78
CA MET A 178 12.05 -8.43 -4.40
C MET A 178 13.50 -8.82 -4.70
N TYR A 179 14.40 -7.86 -4.83
CA TYR A 179 15.83 -8.10 -5.00
C TYR A 179 16.57 -8.13 -3.66
N GLU A 180 16.32 -7.15 -2.80
CA GLU A 180 17.01 -7.02 -1.51
C GLU A 180 16.61 -8.11 -0.51
N TYR A 181 15.33 -8.54 -0.56
CA TYR A 181 14.73 -9.54 0.32
C TYR A 181 14.07 -10.67 -0.48
N GLY A 182 14.74 -11.12 -1.56
CA GLY A 182 14.27 -12.21 -2.40
C GLY A 182 14.24 -13.57 -1.70
N ASP A 183 14.83 -13.70 -0.53
CA ASP A 183 14.73 -14.84 0.38
C ASP A 183 13.47 -14.80 1.27
N VAL A 184 12.83 -13.63 1.37
CA VAL A 184 11.59 -13.41 2.14
C VAL A 184 10.37 -13.33 1.23
N PHE A 185 10.45 -12.57 0.14
CA PHE A 185 9.34 -12.33 -0.77
C PHE A 185 9.55 -13.01 -2.12
N SER A 186 8.61 -13.87 -2.54
CA SER A 186 8.64 -14.45 -3.88
C SER A 186 7.52 -13.98 -4.79
N ARG A 187 6.55 -13.23 -4.28
CA ARG A 187 5.34 -12.81 -4.95
C ARG A 187 5.19 -11.31 -4.83
N ILE A 188 5.24 -10.59 -5.94
CA ILE A 188 5.32 -9.14 -5.93
C ILE A 188 4.27 -8.53 -6.85
N GLY A 189 3.46 -7.61 -6.31
CA GLY A 189 2.58 -6.74 -7.07
C GLY A 189 3.16 -5.32 -7.17
N ILE A 190 3.31 -4.82 -8.39
CA ILE A 190 3.90 -3.53 -8.69
C ILE A 190 2.88 -2.73 -9.50
N PHE A 191 2.16 -1.85 -8.84
CA PHE A 191 1.09 -1.07 -9.44
C PHE A 191 1.55 0.36 -9.71
N SER A 192 1.44 0.81 -10.95
CA SER A 192 1.74 2.20 -11.35
C SER A 192 3.02 2.75 -10.73
N PRO A 193 4.17 2.06 -10.86
CA PRO A 193 5.36 2.33 -10.04
C PRO A 193 5.98 3.69 -10.32
N ALA A 194 6.32 4.43 -9.28
CA ALA A 194 6.91 5.78 -9.37
C ALA A 194 8.39 5.76 -9.81
N TYR A 195 8.70 5.12 -10.94
CA TYR A 195 10.08 5.01 -11.46
C TYR A 195 10.69 6.36 -11.90
N TRP A 196 9.85 7.36 -12.10
CA TRP A 196 10.28 8.73 -12.44
C TRP A 196 11.12 9.40 -11.35
N ILE A 197 10.89 9.00 -10.07
CA ILE A 197 11.64 9.58 -8.93
C ILE A 197 12.99 8.89 -8.70
N ALA A 198 13.17 7.68 -9.22
CA ALA A 198 14.32 6.81 -8.97
C ALA A 198 14.83 6.19 -10.27
N PRO A 199 15.45 6.95 -11.17
CA PRO A 199 15.97 6.43 -12.45
C PRO A 199 17.02 5.33 -12.27
N GLU A 200 17.67 5.24 -11.10
CA GLU A 200 18.61 4.19 -10.70
C GLU A 200 18.00 2.79 -10.75
N VAL A 201 16.68 2.67 -10.65
CA VAL A 201 15.96 1.38 -10.69
C VAL A 201 16.29 0.57 -11.94
N ARG A 202 16.55 1.20 -13.09
CA ARG A 202 16.88 0.51 -14.34
C ARG A 202 18.22 -0.19 -14.26
N GLU A 203 19.25 0.52 -13.79
CA GLU A 203 20.59 -0.07 -13.64
C GLU A 203 20.63 -1.08 -12.51
N PHE A 204 19.95 -0.80 -11.42
CA PHE A 204 19.76 -1.73 -10.32
C PHE A 204 19.14 -3.06 -10.80
N THR A 205 18.06 -2.99 -11.59
CA THR A 205 17.41 -4.19 -12.16
C THR A 205 18.33 -4.97 -13.09
N ARG A 206 19.19 -4.29 -13.89
CA ARG A 206 20.18 -4.99 -14.73
C ARG A 206 21.26 -5.69 -13.94
N ALA A 207 21.72 -5.04 -12.87
CA ALA A 207 22.85 -5.52 -12.10
C ALA A 207 22.53 -6.67 -11.13
N HIS A 208 21.24 -6.88 -10.82
CA HIS A 208 20.81 -7.86 -9.83
C HIS A 208 19.92 -8.93 -10.46
N ALA A 209 20.13 -10.19 -10.07
CA ALA A 209 19.30 -11.33 -10.46
C ALA A 209 18.24 -11.60 -9.39
N LEU A 210 17.04 -11.97 -9.82
CA LEU A 210 16.00 -12.41 -8.90
C LEU A 210 16.27 -13.82 -8.37
N ALA A 211 15.84 -14.07 -7.16
CA ALA A 211 15.83 -15.42 -6.61
C ALA A 211 14.88 -16.31 -7.43
N PRO A 212 15.23 -17.58 -7.69
CA PRO A 212 14.41 -18.47 -8.52
C PRO A 212 12.97 -18.61 -8.02
N GLY A 213 12.01 -18.75 -8.94
CA GLY A 213 10.59 -18.94 -8.61
C GLY A 213 9.87 -17.65 -8.17
N ALA A 214 10.43 -16.48 -8.44
CA ALA A 214 9.73 -15.22 -8.23
C ALA A 214 8.55 -15.09 -9.20
N ARG A 215 7.45 -14.51 -8.72
CA ARG A 215 6.25 -14.15 -9.49
C ARG A 215 6.04 -12.66 -9.36
N VAL A 216 5.88 -11.96 -10.46
CA VAL A 216 5.75 -10.49 -10.47
C VAL A 216 4.58 -10.07 -11.34
N TRP A 217 3.66 -9.36 -10.74
CA TRP A 217 2.53 -8.72 -11.42
C TRP A 217 2.80 -7.23 -11.57
N PHE A 218 2.86 -6.76 -12.80
CA PHE A 218 2.91 -5.33 -13.12
C PHE A 218 1.55 -4.83 -13.57
N TYR A 219 1.17 -3.66 -13.11
CA TYR A 219 -0.05 -2.98 -13.53
C TYR A 219 0.18 -1.48 -13.74
N ALA A 220 -0.48 -0.92 -14.76
CA ALA A 220 -0.62 0.52 -14.95
C ALA A 220 -1.93 0.86 -15.69
N GLY A 221 -2.44 2.05 -15.49
CA GLY A 221 -3.50 2.63 -16.31
C GLY A 221 -2.93 3.30 -17.57
N SER A 222 -3.62 3.19 -18.70
CA SER A 222 -3.15 3.79 -19.96
C SER A 222 -3.32 5.32 -20.03
N MET A 223 -4.07 5.91 -19.10
CA MET A 223 -4.32 7.36 -19.00
C MET A 223 -3.62 7.99 -17.77
N GLU A 224 -2.60 7.33 -17.24
CA GLU A 224 -1.68 7.92 -16.26
C GLU A 224 -0.76 8.94 -16.93
N ASP A 225 0.36 9.32 -16.30
CA ASP A 225 1.31 10.18 -16.99
C ASP A 225 1.88 9.51 -18.26
N SER A 226 2.40 10.32 -19.19
CA SER A 226 2.84 9.87 -20.52
C SER A 226 4.03 8.88 -20.50
N GLU A 227 4.72 8.76 -19.36
CA GLU A 227 5.91 7.93 -19.23
C GLU A 227 5.67 6.67 -18.37
N MET A 228 4.55 6.56 -17.68
CA MET A 228 4.27 5.46 -16.75
C MET A 228 4.43 4.10 -17.41
N VAL A 229 3.68 3.85 -18.47
CA VAL A 229 3.71 2.56 -19.18
C VAL A 229 5.09 2.33 -19.81
N ALA A 230 5.70 3.35 -20.44
CA ALA A 230 7.01 3.21 -21.05
C ALA A 230 8.12 2.90 -20.02
N ASN A 231 8.07 3.52 -18.84
CA ASN A 231 9.00 3.23 -17.75
C ASN A 231 8.82 1.82 -17.20
N MET A 232 7.57 1.38 -17.04
CA MET A 232 7.24 0.02 -16.61
C MET A 232 7.74 -1.01 -17.64
N ASP A 233 7.42 -0.82 -18.92
CA ASP A 233 7.84 -1.72 -20.01
C ASP A 233 9.36 -1.84 -20.10
N ALA A 234 10.09 -0.75 -19.95
CA ALA A 234 11.55 -0.78 -19.94
C ALA A 234 12.14 -1.67 -18.82
N ILE A 235 11.51 -1.68 -17.65
CA ILE A 235 11.89 -2.58 -16.55
C ILE A 235 11.54 -4.03 -16.88
N VAL A 236 10.33 -4.27 -17.39
CA VAL A 236 9.86 -5.61 -17.79
C VAL A 236 10.79 -6.24 -18.83
N GLU A 237 11.24 -5.47 -19.83
CA GLU A 237 12.19 -5.93 -20.83
C GLU A 237 13.56 -6.30 -20.23
N ILE A 238 14.07 -5.51 -19.28
CA ILE A 238 15.30 -5.84 -18.56
C ILE A 238 15.14 -7.18 -17.81
N MET A 239 14.01 -7.37 -17.12
CA MET A 239 13.75 -8.61 -16.38
C MET A 239 13.59 -9.82 -17.31
N ARG A 240 12.93 -9.67 -18.45
CA ARG A 240 12.80 -10.73 -19.46
C ARG A 240 14.16 -11.13 -20.09
N ALA A 241 15.06 -10.18 -20.20
CA ALA A 241 16.40 -10.44 -20.73
C ALA A 241 17.28 -11.29 -19.78
N GLN A 242 16.96 -11.35 -18.51
CA GLN A 242 17.67 -12.12 -17.48
C GLN A 242 17.29 -13.61 -17.48
N ARG A 243 17.37 -14.28 -18.60
CA ARG A 243 16.86 -15.65 -18.89
C ARG A 243 17.04 -16.68 -17.78
N ALA A 244 18.16 -16.67 -17.09
CA ALA A 244 18.47 -17.67 -16.06
C ALA A 244 17.71 -17.44 -14.73
N SER A 245 17.27 -16.23 -14.48
CA SER A 245 16.55 -15.80 -13.27
C SER A 245 15.23 -15.09 -13.59
N ALA A 246 14.74 -15.26 -14.84
CA ALA A 246 13.48 -14.61 -15.26
C ALA A 246 12.34 -15.08 -14.35
N PRO A 247 11.61 -14.15 -13.71
CA PRO A 247 10.44 -14.50 -12.91
C PRO A 247 9.26 -14.91 -13.82
N ALA A 248 8.23 -15.53 -13.24
CA ALA A 248 6.93 -15.54 -13.88
C ALA A 248 6.41 -14.09 -13.89
N LEU A 249 6.17 -13.53 -15.08
CA LEU A 249 5.76 -12.13 -15.26
C LEU A 249 4.34 -12.06 -15.80
N ARG A 250 3.51 -11.25 -15.18
CA ARG A 250 2.25 -10.76 -15.70
C ARG A 250 2.32 -9.24 -15.82
N VAL A 251 1.85 -8.70 -16.93
CA VAL A 251 1.85 -7.25 -17.21
C VAL A 251 0.48 -6.87 -17.73
N GLU A 252 -0.21 -6.00 -17.02
CA GLU A 252 -1.54 -5.53 -17.38
C GLU A 252 -1.53 -4.00 -17.52
N VAL A 253 -2.11 -3.52 -18.63
CA VAL A 253 -2.33 -2.10 -18.87
C VAL A 253 -3.79 -1.89 -19.19
N THR A 254 -4.53 -1.32 -18.23
CA THR A 254 -5.98 -1.12 -18.38
C THR A 254 -6.28 0.14 -19.21
N PRO A 255 -6.96 0.01 -20.37
CA PRO A 255 -7.34 1.16 -21.18
C PRO A 255 -8.25 2.12 -20.40
N GLY A 256 -7.93 3.42 -20.45
CA GLY A 256 -8.72 4.46 -19.80
C GLY A 256 -8.53 4.61 -18.29
N ALA A 257 -7.82 3.70 -17.63
CA ALA A 257 -7.53 3.80 -16.21
C ALA A 257 -6.48 4.90 -15.93
N VAL A 258 -6.63 5.56 -14.78
CA VAL A 258 -5.79 6.65 -14.30
C VAL A 258 -5.11 6.28 -12.98
N HIS A 259 -4.16 7.11 -12.52
CA HIS A 259 -3.36 6.90 -11.32
C HIS A 259 -4.17 7.17 -10.05
N ASN A 260 -4.98 6.22 -9.61
CA ASN A 260 -5.79 6.37 -8.39
C ASN A 260 -6.19 5.02 -7.77
N GLU A 261 -6.72 5.10 -6.54
CA GLU A 261 -7.15 3.96 -5.75
C GLU A 261 -8.26 3.16 -6.41
N GLN A 262 -9.17 3.80 -7.15
CA GLN A 262 -10.26 3.11 -7.84
C GLN A 262 -9.74 2.18 -8.95
N ALA A 263 -8.73 2.61 -9.71
CA ALA A 263 -8.10 1.78 -10.73
C ALA A 263 -7.34 0.60 -10.11
N TRP A 264 -6.61 0.86 -9.02
CA TRP A 264 -5.88 -0.19 -8.29
C TRP A 264 -6.81 -1.17 -7.59
N ARG A 265 -7.92 -0.69 -7.01
CA ARG A 265 -8.99 -1.53 -6.45
C ARG A 265 -9.53 -2.51 -7.47
N ALA A 266 -9.81 -2.04 -8.69
CA ALA A 266 -10.35 -2.90 -9.75
C ALA A 266 -9.38 -4.02 -10.18
N GLU A 267 -8.08 -3.76 -10.16
CA GLU A 267 -7.04 -4.71 -10.56
C GLU A 267 -6.59 -5.65 -9.44
N PHE A 268 -6.69 -5.22 -8.20
CA PHE A 268 -6.19 -5.96 -7.03
C PHE A 268 -6.63 -7.44 -6.97
N PRO A 269 -7.91 -7.82 -7.17
CA PRO A 269 -8.33 -9.22 -7.12
C PRO A 269 -7.59 -10.09 -8.13
N HIS A 270 -7.41 -9.61 -9.35
CA HIS A 270 -6.72 -10.35 -10.42
C HIS A 270 -5.25 -10.59 -10.08
N ALA A 271 -4.58 -9.58 -9.52
CA ALA A 271 -3.21 -9.71 -9.08
C ALA A 271 -3.06 -10.72 -7.94
N VAL A 272 -3.92 -10.65 -6.92
CA VAL A 272 -3.88 -11.55 -5.77
C VAL A 272 -4.18 -13.00 -6.18
N GLU A 273 -5.19 -13.22 -7.02
CA GLU A 273 -5.50 -14.54 -7.57
C GLU A 273 -4.30 -15.16 -8.27
N TRP A 274 -3.65 -14.42 -9.15
CA TRP A 274 -2.49 -14.91 -9.88
C TRP A 274 -1.26 -15.09 -9.00
N LEU A 275 -0.99 -14.13 -8.09
CA LEU A 275 0.14 -14.21 -7.18
C LEU A 275 0.07 -15.45 -6.27
N PHE A 276 -1.12 -15.87 -5.85
CA PHE A 276 -1.34 -17.00 -4.93
C PHE A 276 -1.98 -18.23 -5.59
N GLU A 277 -1.99 -18.32 -6.92
CA GLU A 277 -2.58 -19.41 -7.69
C GLU A 277 -2.13 -20.82 -7.24
N ASP A 278 -0.85 -20.97 -6.89
CA ASP A 278 -0.21 -22.20 -6.46
C ASP A 278 -0.07 -22.34 -4.92
N ALA A 279 -0.66 -21.42 -4.16
CA ALA A 279 -0.62 -21.39 -2.69
C ALA A 279 -2.01 -21.68 -2.06
N ARG A 280 -2.96 -22.22 -2.83
CA ARG A 280 -4.32 -22.56 -2.41
C ARG A 280 -4.40 -23.89 -1.66
#